data_cae781300a7d401108fb51bcf712c3ed
#
_entry.id   cae781300a7d401108fb51bcf712c3ed
#
_cell.length_a   1.000
_cell.length_b   1.000
_cell.length_c   1.000
_cell.angle_alpha   90.00
_cell.angle_beta   90.00
_cell.angle_gamma   90.00
#
_symmetry.space_group_name_H-M   'P 1'
#
loop_
_entity.id
_entity.type
_entity.pdbx_description
1 polymer ?
#
loop_
_entity_poly.entity_id
_entity_poly.type
_entity_poly.pdbx_seq_one_letter_code
_entity_poly.pdbx_strand_id
1 'polypeptide(L)'
;TGGEPNRELDVFPFDDAEADCHFERTPRGYLFRMVPRNGDRPTLFFKAFDSPDVQSDLLADGREPHQSLMRFGLWIMFGIAISPEAIAIHSSTIECEGRAVLFLGESGTGKSTHTRLWQEHIPGARLLNDDSPIIRMYQGQATAFGSPWSGKTPCYRNISRPIAGIVRLSQAPANEITRLSILRAVGSLLPSCPPAFAYDSDLQDRICRTLSDILTQAPVWHLACLPDKAAAELSYATVLELSLIHISEPT
;
A
#
# COMPACT_ATOMS: atom_id res chain seq x y z
N THR A 1 -38.47 13.08 6.03
CA THR A 1 -37.87 11.81 5.54
C THR A 1 -36.52 11.70 6.21
N GLY A 2 -36.46 11.03 7.39
CA GLY A 2 -35.24 10.80 8.15
C GLY A 2 -34.40 9.76 7.43
N GLY A 3 -33.36 10.19 6.71
CA GLY A 3 -32.30 9.29 6.24
C GLY A 3 -31.50 8.78 7.44
N GLU A 4 -30.93 7.59 7.34
CA GLU A 4 -30.00 7.12 8.35
C GLU A 4 -28.87 8.16 8.55
N PRO A 5 -28.45 8.42 9.80
CA PRO A 5 -27.38 9.37 10.08
C PRO A 5 -26.05 8.84 9.51
N ASN A 6 -25.14 9.74 9.22
CA ASN A 6 -23.76 9.37 8.91
C ASN A 6 -23.15 8.60 10.09
N ARG A 7 -22.42 7.53 9.81
CA ARG A 7 -21.66 6.78 10.79
C ARG A 7 -20.19 7.14 10.69
N GLU A 8 -19.63 7.78 11.72
CA GLU A 8 -18.19 7.99 11.83
C GLU A 8 -17.49 6.64 11.99
N LEU A 9 -16.51 6.39 11.16
CA LEU A 9 -15.72 5.16 11.11
C LEU A 9 -14.39 5.35 11.83
N ASP A 10 -13.71 6.47 11.58
CA ASP A 10 -12.41 6.75 12.15
C ASP A 10 -12.14 8.26 12.22
N VAL A 11 -11.35 8.67 13.22
CA VAL A 11 -10.83 10.03 13.37
C VAL A 11 -9.34 9.95 13.71
N PHE A 12 -8.51 10.61 12.90
CA PHE A 12 -7.07 10.58 13.09
C PHE A 12 -6.39 11.87 12.64
N PRO A 13 -5.22 12.23 13.21
CA PRO A 13 -4.46 13.39 12.82
C PRO A 13 -3.77 13.21 11.47
N PHE A 14 -3.66 14.29 10.70
CA PHE A 14 -2.83 14.41 9.52
C PHE A 14 -1.91 15.62 9.68
N ASP A 15 -0.73 15.37 10.22
CA ASP A 15 0.18 16.43 10.67
C ASP A 15 0.82 17.22 9.51
N ASP A 16 0.99 16.60 8.33
CA ASP A 16 1.55 17.27 7.14
C ASP A 16 0.72 18.50 6.67
N ALA A 17 -0.56 18.55 7.03
CA ALA A 17 -1.44 19.66 6.72
C ALA A 17 -2.11 20.25 7.98
N GLU A 18 -1.62 19.93 9.18
CA GLU A 18 -2.17 20.39 10.46
C GLU A 18 -3.70 20.24 10.54
N ALA A 19 -4.21 19.07 10.11
CA ALA A 19 -5.64 18.78 10.03
C ALA A 19 -6.01 17.53 10.83
N ASP A 20 -7.26 17.48 11.26
CA ASP A 20 -7.88 16.26 11.78
C ASP A 20 -8.79 15.65 10.69
N CYS A 21 -8.61 14.37 10.43
CA CYS A 21 -9.31 13.63 9.40
C CYS A 21 -10.46 12.84 10.01
N HIS A 22 -11.64 12.97 9.43
CA HIS A 22 -12.85 12.23 9.79
C HIS A 22 -13.26 11.37 8.60
N PHE A 23 -13.32 10.07 8.79
CA PHE A 23 -13.79 9.13 7.80
C PHE A 23 -15.16 8.61 8.18
N GLU A 24 -16.14 8.79 7.29
CA GLU A 24 -17.54 8.54 7.57
C GLU A 24 -18.18 7.68 6.47
N ARG A 25 -19.10 6.80 6.89
CA ARG A 25 -20.04 6.15 5.98
C ARG A 25 -21.38 6.89 6.03
N THR A 26 -21.87 7.27 4.86
CA THR A 26 -23.19 7.87 4.67
C THR A 26 -24.15 6.86 4.01
N PRO A 27 -25.44 7.11 3.96
CA PRO A 27 -26.38 6.24 3.22
C PRO A 27 -26.09 6.12 1.72
N ARG A 28 -25.28 7.03 1.15
CA ARG A 28 -25.02 7.07 -0.29
C ARG A 28 -23.58 6.83 -0.70
N GLY A 29 -22.64 6.76 0.26
CA GLY A 29 -21.22 6.63 -0.04
C GLY A 29 -20.33 6.89 1.16
N TYR A 30 -19.07 7.11 0.89
CA TYR A 30 -18.05 7.47 1.87
C TYR A 30 -17.77 8.96 1.82
N LEU A 31 -17.70 9.59 2.98
CA LEU A 31 -17.29 10.98 3.17
C LEU A 31 -15.97 11.02 3.94
N PHE A 32 -15.00 11.74 3.41
CA PHE A 32 -13.76 12.03 4.07
C PHE A 32 -13.63 13.53 4.27
N ARG A 33 -13.57 13.97 5.52
CA ARG A 33 -13.55 15.36 5.91
C ARG A 33 -12.21 15.66 6.60
N MET A 34 -11.50 16.63 6.08
CA MET A 34 -10.23 17.10 6.64
C MET A 34 -10.45 18.49 7.24
N VAL A 35 -10.30 18.60 8.56
CA VAL A 35 -10.60 19.79 9.35
C VAL A 35 -9.29 20.45 9.78
N PRO A 36 -8.89 21.60 9.20
CA PRO A 36 -7.69 22.30 9.61
C PRO A 36 -7.78 22.77 11.07
N ARG A 37 -6.70 22.57 11.85
CA ARG A 37 -6.64 22.95 13.27
C ARG A 37 -6.55 24.46 13.48
N ASN A 38 -6.21 25.22 12.43
CA ASN A 38 -6.19 26.70 12.46
C ASN A 38 -7.56 27.35 12.37
N GLY A 39 -8.64 26.54 12.22
CA GLY A 39 -10.01 27.04 12.13
C GLY A 39 -10.47 27.39 10.70
N ASP A 40 -9.68 27.11 9.68
CA ASP A 40 -10.08 27.25 8.29
C ASP A 40 -11.22 26.29 7.94
N ARG A 41 -11.86 26.54 6.80
CA ARG A 41 -12.95 25.71 6.30
C ARG A 41 -12.47 24.26 6.06
N PRO A 42 -13.24 23.25 6.52
CA PRO A 42 -12.96 21.85 6.19
C PRO A 42 -12.96 21.59 4.69
N THR A 43 -12.08 20.71 4.26
CA THR A 43 -12.08 20.14 2.90
C THR A 43 -12.78 18.79 2.92
N LEU A 44 -13.69 18.59 1.95
CA LEU A 44 -14.52 17.41 1.83
C LEU A 44 -14.16 16.62 0.59
N PHE A 45 -14.14 15.28 0.72
CA PHE A 45 -14.10 14.35 -0.39
C PHE A 45 -15.25 13.36 -0.23
N PHE A 46 -16.01 13.15 -1.29
CA PHE A 46 -17.14 12.22 -1.29
C PHE A 46 -17.04 11.23 -2.45
N LYS A 47 -17.27 9.95 -2.16
CA LYS A 47 -17.32 8.86 -3.11
C LYS A 47 -18.64 8.10 -2.95
N ALA A 48 -19.55 8.25 -3.92
CA ALA A 48 -20.81 7.51 -3.92
C ALA A 48 -20.57 6.00 -4.16
N PHE A 49 -21.45 5.15 -3.63
CA PHE A 49 -21.34 3.69 -3.80
C PHE A 49 -21.50 3.27 -5.26
N ASP A 50 -22.36 3.96 -5.99
CA ASP A 50 -22.82 3.66 -7.35
C ASP A 50 -22.15 4.49 -8.46
N SER A 51 -21.17 5.33 -8.12
CA SER A 51 -20.44 6.16 -9.09
C SER A 51 -18.93 5.92 -8.98
N PRO A 52 -18.18 5.92 -10.08
CA PRO A 52 -16.72 5.92 -10.07
C PRO A 52 -16.14 7.27 -9.63
N ASP A 53 -16.94 8.34 -9.66
CA ASP A 53 -16.48 9.70 -9.48
C ASP A 53 -16.21 10.02 -7.99
N VAL A 54 -15.19 10.83 -7.75
CA VAL A 54 -14.90 11.47 -6.47
C VAL A 54 -15.23 12.95 -6.60
N GLN A 55 -16.02 13.47 -5.67
CA GLN A 55 -16.36 14.89 -5.58
C GLN A 55 -15.59 15.53 -4.42
N SER A 56 -15.12 16.75 -4.60
CA SER A 56 -14.43 17.52 -3.56
C SER A 56 -14.73 19.01 -3.70
N ASP A 57 -14.71 19.71 -2.58
CA ASP A 57 -14.76 21.18 -2.51
C ASP A 57 -13.37 21.80 -2.26
N LEU A 58 -12.31 21.01 -2.49
CA LEU A 58 -10.92 21.42 -2.32
C LEU A 58 -10.58 22.66 -3.18
N LEU A 59 -9.79 23.56 -2.61
CA LEU A 59 -9.17 24.65 -3.37
C LEU A 59 -7.92 24.15 -4.09
N ALA A 60 -8.01 23.97 -5.41
CA ALA A 60 -6.89 23.55 -6.26
C ALA A 60 -6.02 24.76 -6.69
N ASP A 61 -5.51 25.52 -5.73
CA ASP A 61 -4.71 26.73 -5.99
C ASP A 61 -3.19 26.48 -6.04
N GLY A 62 -2.77 25.24 -5.86
CA GLY A 62 -1.37 24.82 -5.92
C GLY A 62 -0.52 25.17 -4.70
N ARG A 63 -1.11 25.74 -3.64
CA ARG A 63 -0.41 26.12 -2.41
C ARG A 63 -0.51 25.03 -1.34
N GLU A 64 0.49 24.95 -0.48
CA GLU A 64 0.37 24.25 0.79
C GLU A 64 -0.50 25.08 1.78
N PRO A 65 -1.37 24.45 2.62
CA PRO A 65 -1.50 22.99 2.80
C PRO A 65 -2.45 22.30 1.79
N HIS A 66 -3.05 23.03 0.84
CA HIS A 66 -4.07 22.47 -0.07
C HIS A 66 -3.53 21.30 -0.93
N GLN A 67 -2.26 21.35 -1.32
CA GLN A 67 -1.63 20.23 -2.05
C GLN A 67 -1.56 18.95 -1.21
N SER A 68 -1.17 19.06 0.07
CA SER A 68 -1.11 17.92 0.98
C SER A 68 -2.51 17.36 1.26
N LEU A 69 -3.51 18.21 1.48
CA LEU A 69 -4.92 17.81 1.63
C LEU A 69 -5.43 17.07 0.38
N MET A 70 -5.11 17.60 -0.81
CA MET A 70 -5.49 16.99 -2.08
C MET A 70 -4.87 15.60 -2.25
N ARG A 71 -3.57 15.48 -2.07
CA ARG A 71 -2.84 14.22 -2.26
C ARG A 71 -3.37 13.13 -1.33
N PHE A 72 -3.58 13.44 -0.06
CA PHE A 72 -4.05 12.50 0.92
C PHE A 72 -5.53 12.16 0.74
N GLY A 73 -6.41 13.15 0.54
CA GLY A 73 -7.83 12.94 0.29
C GLY A 73 -8.10 12.10 -0.96
N LEU A 74 -7.38 12.37 -2.06
CA LEU A 74 -7.46 11.57 -3.27
C LEU A 74 -6.92 10.15 -3.07
N TRP A 75 -5.86 9.97 -2.27
CA TRP A 75 -5.34 8.63 -1.96
C TRP A 75 -6.38 7.78 -1.23
N ILE A 76 -7.04 8.31 -0.20
CA ILE A 76 -8.13 7.62 0.51
C ILE A 76 -9.28 7.28 -0.45
N MET A 77 -9.76 8.24 -1.24
CA MET A 77 -10.90 8.04 -2.14
C MET A 77 -10.57 7.07 -3.28
N PHE A 78 -9.36 7.14 -3.81
CA PHE A 78 -8.87 6.19 -4.80
C PHE A 78 -8.80 4.78 -4.22
N GLY A 79 -8.27 4.62 -3.01
CA GLY A 79 -8.22 3.34 -2.31
C GLY A 79 -9.62 2.72 -2.16
N ILE A 80 -10.64 3.52 -1.85
CA ILE A 80 -12.04 3.08 -1.81
C ILE A 80 -12.52 2.65 -3.21
N ALA A 81 -12.24 3.48 -4.22
CA ALA A 81 -12.70 3.23 -5.59
C ALA A 81 -12.15 1.91 -6.17
N ILE A 82 -10.89 1.59 -5.90
CA ILE A 82 -10.25 0.35 -6.38
C ILE A 82 -10.52 -0.88 -5.50
N SER A 83 -11.01 -0.69 -4.26
CA SER A 83 -11.15 -1.75 -3.24
C SER A 83 -11.91 -3.01 -3.68
N PRO A 84 -12.85 -2.97 -4.65
CA PRO A 84 -13.49 -4.18 -5.14
C PRO A 84 -12.54 -5.21 -5.75
N GLU A 85 -11.39 -4.76 -6.30
CA GLU A 85 -10.47 -5.62 -7.06
C GLU A 85 -8.99 -5.41 -6.74
N ALA A 86 -8.64 -4.36 -5.99
CA ALA A 86 -7.26 -3.95 -5.79
C ALA A 86 -7.03 -3.29 -4.43
N ILE A 87 -5.77 -3.20 -4.03
CA ILE A 87 -5.33 -2.55 -2.81
C ILE A 87 -4.17 -1.59 -3.13
N ALA A 88 -4.26 -0.35 -2.67
CA ALA A 88 -3.12 0.54 -2.55
C ALA A 88 -2.36 0.17 -1.27
N ILE A 89 -1.28 -0.60 -1.38
CA ILE A 89 -0.57 -1.14 -0.20
C ILE A 89 0.65 -0.28 0.13
N HIS A 90 0.80 0.10 1.40
CA HIS A 90 1.98 0.86 1.84
C HIS A 90 3.25 0.02 1.81
N SER A 91 4.04 0.16 0.74
CA SER A 91 5.27 -0.59 0.52
C SER A 91 6.27 0.18 -0.34
N SER A 92 7.55 -0.16 -0.24
CA SER A 92 8.55 0.17 -1.25
C SER A 92 8.78 -1.05 -2.13
N THR A 93 8.67 -0.90 -3.44
CA THR A 93 8.60 -2.04 -4.38
C THR A 93 9.67 -1.96 -5.44
N ILE A 94 10.40 -3.04 -5.60
CA ILE A 94 11.45 -3.24 -6.63
C ILE A 94 10.89 -4.08 -7.77
N GLU A 95 11.23 -3.70 -9.01
CA GLU A 95 11.21 -4.62 -10.14
C GLU A 95 12.62 -5.19 -10.36
N CYS A 96 12.70 -6.49 -10.56
CA CYS A 96 13.92 -7.19 -10.93
C CYS A 96 13.55 -8.44 -11.75
N GLU A 97 14.26 -8.70 -12.84
CA GLU A 97 14.01 -9.86 -13.72
C GLU A 97 12.55 -9.98 -14.19
N GLY A 98 11.91 -8.85 -14.47
CA GLY A 98 10.51 -8.82 -14.92
C GLY A 98 9.47 -9.12 -13.83
N ARG A 99 9.87 -9.23 -12.57
CA ARG A 99 9.02 -9.52 -11.40
C ARG A 99 9.08 -8.41 -10.37
N ALA A 100 8.09 -8.32 -9.51
CA ALA A 100 8.01 -7.36 -8.41
C ALA A 100 8.29 -8.03 -7.06
N VAL A 101 9.06 -7.36 -6.21
CA VAL A 101 9.24 -7.71 -4.79
C VAL A 101 8.81 -6.50 -3.95
N LEU A 102 7.86 -6.72 -3.05
CA LEU A 102 7.32 -5.68 -2.17
C LEU A 102 7.99 -5.75 -0.80
N PHE A 103 8.47 -4.61 -0.31
CA PHE A 103 9.03 -4.48 1.04
C PHE A 103 8.09 -3.67 1.92
N LEU A 104 7.58 -4.32 2.98
CA LEU A 104 6.63 -3.77 3.93
C LEU A 104 7.31 -3.58 5.30
N GLY A 105 6.70 -2.75 6.12
CA GLY A 105 7.14 -2.47 7.48
C GLY A 105 6.60 -1.13 7.95
N GLU A 106 6.65 -0.88 9.23
CA GLU A 106 6.25 0.39 9.81
C GLU A 106 7.09 1.56 9.30
N SER A 107 6.66 2.78 9.55
CA SER A 107 7.47 3.96 9.23
C SER A 107 8.81 3.87 9.96
N GLY A 108 9.90 4.14 9.24
CA GLY A 108 11.25 4.07 9.83
C GLY A 108 11.89 2.68 9.91
N THR A 109 11.21 1.59 9.53
CA THR A 109 11.82 0.23 9.51
C THR A 109 12.92 0.04 8.49
N GLY A 110 13.08 0.97 7.53
CA GLY A 110 14.14 0.90 6.53
C GLY A 110 13.70 0.40 5.14
N LYS A 111 12.40 0.45 4.79
CA LYS A 111 11.90 0.06 3.46
C LYS A 111 12.70 0.70 2.31
N SER A 112 12.77 2.04 2.28
CA SER A 112 13.50 2.77 1.23
C SER A 112 15.02 2.54 1.31
N THR A 113 15.57 2.28 2.49
CA THR A 113 16.98 1.86 2.64
C THR A 113 17.21 0.51 1.98
N HIS A 114 16.33 -0.46 2.23
CA HIS A 114 16.47 -1.81 1.69
C HIS A 114 16.30 -1.84 0.15
N THR A 115 15.33 -1.09 -0.39
CA THR A 115 15.17 -0.97 -1.84
C THR A 115 16.34 -0.23 -2.51
N ARG A 116 16.97 0.74 -1.83
CA ARG A 116 18.21 1.36 -2.29
C ARG A 116 19.36 0.35 -2.32
N LEU A 117 19.51 -0.49 -1.29
CA LEU A 117 20.52 -1.56 -1.26
C LEU A 117 20.33 -2.56 -2.41
N TRP A 118 19.06 -2.89 -2.74
CA TRP A 118 18.77 -3.71 -3.92
C TRP A 118 19.25 -3.03 -5.20
N GLN A 119 18.98 -1.75 -5.40
CA GLN A 119 19.41 -1.01 -6.60
C GLN A 119 20.93 -0.88 -6.70
N GLU A 120 21.63 -0.82 -5.56
CA GLU A 120 23.09 -0.72 -5.48
C GLU A 120 23.80 -2.05 -5.72
N HIS A 121 23.22 -3.17 -5.27
CA HIS A 121 23.93 -4.45 -5.19
C HIS A 121 23.33 -5.58 -6.03
N ILE A 122 22.07 -5.49 -6.45
CA ILE A 122 21.42 -6.51 -7.26
C ILE A 122 21.32 -6.02 -8.71
N PRO A 123 22.00 -6.70 -9.67
CA PRO A 123 21.97 -6.31 -11.06
C PRO A 123 20.56 -6.26 -11.63
N GLY A 124 20.20 -5.16 -12.30
CA GLY A 124 18.89 -5.00 -12.93
C GLY A 124 17.75 -4.61 -11.99
N ALA A 125 18.00 -4.53 -10.68
CA ALA A 125 16.99 -4.07 -9.72
C ALA A 125 16.68 -2.58 -9.91
N ARG A 126 15.39 -2.23 -10.00
CA ARG A 126 14.92 -0.84 -10.17
C ARG A 126 13.71 -0.60 -9.29
N LEU A 127 13.55 0.62 -8.80
CA LEU A 127 12.35 1.00 -8.06
C LEU A 127 11.13 0.96 -8.98
N LEU A 128 10.08 0.26 -8.57
CA LEU A 128 8.79 0.25 -9.23
C LEU A 128 7.89 1.36 -8.65
N ASN A 129 7.81 1.44 -7.32
CA ASN A 129 7.11 2.48 -6.57
C ASN A 129 7.66 2.55 -5.13
N ASP A 130 7.71 3.73 -4.53
CA ASP A 130 8.26 3.96 -3.17
C ASP A 130 7.21 4.46 -2.17
N ASP A 131 5.98 4.03 -2.25
CA ASP A 131 5.00 4.39 -1.22
C ASP A 131 3.75 3.53 -1.27
N SER A 132 3.04 3.57 -2.38
CA SER A 132 1.69 3.03 -2.47
C SER A 132 1.44 2.37 -3.84
N PRO A 133 2.20 1.33 -4.21
CA PRO A 133 1.88 0.56 -5.41
C PRO A 133 0.48 -0.04 -5.29
N ILE A 134 -0.14 -0.33 -6.43
CA ILE A 134 -1.43 -1.01 -6.49
C ILE A 134 -1.19 -2.49 -6.70
N ILE A 135 -1.76 -3.34 -5.86
CA ILE A 135 -1.72 -4.79 -6.01
C ILE A 135 -3.10 -5.34 -6.31
N ARG A 136 -3.17 -6.29 -7.24
CA ARG A 136 -4.41 -6.98 -7.62
C ARG A 136 -4.12 -8.31 -8.33
N MET A 137 -5.16 -9.13 -8.44
CA MET A 137 -5.14 -10.20 -9.45
C MET A 137 -5.39 -9.59 -10.83
N TYR A 138 -4.48 -9.80 -11.76
CA TYR A 138 -4.57 -9.31 -13.14
C TYR A 138 -4.20 -10.42 -14.11
N GLN A 139 -5.09 -10.73 -15.05
CA GLN A 139 -4.91 -11.84 -16.02
C GLN A 139 -4.49 -13.18 -15.36
N GLY A 140 -5.07 -13.47 -14.20
CA GLY A 140 -4.79 -14.69 -13.45
C GLY A 140 -3.50 -14.66 -12.61
N GLN A 141 -2.80 -13.54 -12.55
CA GLN A 141 -1.55 -13.39 -11.79
C GLN A 141 -1.64 -12.30 -10.71
N ALA A 142 -1.07 -12.56 -9.54
CA ALA A 142 -0.84 -11.54 -8.52
C ALA A 142 0.15 -10.50 -9.08
N THR A 143 -0.30 -9.25 -9.25
CA THR A 143 0.44 -8.23 -10.00
C THR A 143 0.53 -6.93 -9.20
N ALA A 144 1.72 -6.31 -9.20
CA ALA A 144 1.95 -4.98 -8.68
C ALA A 144 2.06 -3.95 -9.81
N PHE A 145 1.41 -2.81 -9.63
CA PHE A 145 1.40 -1.67 -10.56
C PHE A 145 2.02 -0.46 -9.90
N GLY A 146 2.72 0.36 -10.67
CA GLY A 146 3.08 1.72 -10.23
C GLY A 146 1.82 2.57 -10.00
N SER A 147 1.97 3.61 -9.19
CA SER A 147 0.87 4.51 -8.83
C SER A 147 1.29 5.98 -8.92
N PRO A 148 0.36 6.93 -8.91
CA PRO A 148 0.67 8.36 -8.84
C PRO A 148 1.10 8.83 -7.45
N TRP A 149 1.17 7.94 -6.45
CA TRP A 149 1.69 8.25 -5.12
C TRP A 149 3.10 7.73 -4.94
N SER A 150 3.98 8.56 -4.41
CA SER A 150 5.37 8.23 -4.15
C SER A 150 5.80 8.86 -2.83
N GLY A 151 6.67 8.16 -2.12
CA GLY A 151 7.23 8.61 -0.85
C GLY A 151 8.40 9.60 -1.05
N LYS A 152 9.47 9.40 -0.28
CA LYS A 152 10.64 10.27 -0.29
C LYS A 152 11.39 10.25 -1.63
N THR A 153 11.33 9.13 -2.35
CA THR A 153 11.96 8.97 -3.67
C THR A 153 10.88 9.09 -4.74
N PRO A 154 10.84 10.18 -5.53
CA PRO A 154 9.87 10.33 -6.60
C PRO A 154 9.96 9.19 -7.61
N CYS A 155 8.88 8.41 -7.75
CA CYS A 155 8.82 7.26 -8.64
C CYS A 155 7.39 7.06 -9.16
N TYR A 156 7.10 7.62 -10.34
CA TYR A 156 5.76 7.65 -10.96
C TYR A 156 5.77 6.84 -12.26
N ARG A 157 6.10 5.55 -12.16
CA ARG A 157 6.24 4.68 -13.33
C ARG A 157 4.91 4.00 -13.67
N ASN A 158 4.46 4.12 -14.91
CA ASN A 158 3.29 3.39 -15.42
C ASN A 158 3.71 2.02 -15.94
N ILE A 159 4.01 1.13 -15.02
CA ILE A 159 4.42 -0.26 -15.30
C ILE A 159 3.71 -1.24 -14.36
N SER A 160 3.67 -2.51 -14.78
CA SER A 160 3.19 -3.61 -13.95
C SER A 160 4.14 -4.80 -14.00
N ARG A 161 4.19 -5.58 -12.90
CA ARG A 161 5.00 -6.80 -12.81
C ARG A 161 4.29 -7.85 -11.96
N PRO A 162 4.36 -9.12 -12.34
CA PRO A 162 3.94 -10.22 -11.47
C PRO A 162 4.70 -10.17 -10.13
N ILE A 163 4.01 -10.40 -9.03
CA ILE A 163 4.60 -10.40 -7.69
C ILE A 163 5.33 -11.71 -7.46
N ALA A 164 6.65 -11.66 -7.29
CA ALA A 164 7.46 -12.83 -6.92
C ALA A 164 7.35 -13.15 -5.42
N GLY A 165 7.22 -12.12 -4.59
CA GLY A 165 7.05 -12.27 -3.15
C GLY A 165 6.92 -10.93 -2.44
N ILE A 166 6.53 -11.03 -1.17
CA ILE A 166 6.32 -9.91 -0.28
C ILE A 166 7.19 -10.11 0.95
N VAL A 167 7.95 -9.09 1.34
CA VAL A 167 8.92 -9.17 2.43
C VAL A 167 8.59 -8.13 3.50
N ARG A 168 8.18 -8.58 4.69
CA ARG A 168 8.05 -7.70 5.85
C ARG A 168 9.41 -7.53 6.53
N LEU A 169 9.84 -6.29 6.65
CA LEU A 169 11.11 -5.92 7.27
C LEU A 169 10.96 -5.67 8.77
N SER A 170 11.98 -6.04 9.53
CA SER A 170 12.24 -5.56 10.88
C SER A 170 13.75 -5.38 11.11
N GLN A 171 14.12 -4.43 11.98
CA GLN A 171 15.52 -4.22 12.36
C GLN A 171 15.96 -5.31 13.33
N ALA A 172 17.15 -5.87 13.10
CA ALA A 172 17.74 -6.90 13.94
C ALA A 172 19.28 -6.84 13.90
N PRO A 173 19.98 -7.44 14.88
CA PRO A 173 21.45 -7.46 14.89
C PRO A 173 22.08 -8.47 13.93
N ALA A 174 21.27 -9.30 13.24
CA ALA A 174 21.69 -10.28 12.26
C ALA A 174 20.64 -10.41 11.15
N ASN A 175 21.06 -10.87 9.98
CA ASN A 175 20.19 -11.09 8.84
C ASN A 175 19.58 -12.49 8.88
N GLU A 176 18.26 -12.57 8.99
CA GLU A 176 17.50 -13.82 8.98
C GLU A 176 16.22 -13.63 8.18
N ILE A 177 15.92 -14.56 7.26
CA ILE A 177 14.68 -14.55 6.49
C ILE A 177 13.91 -15.84 6.72
N THR A 178 12.61 -15.71 7.04
CA THR A 178 11.72 -16.85 7.29
C THR A 178 10.43 -16.72 6.51
N ARG A 179 9.94 -17.84 5.95
CA ARG A 179 8.65 -17.85 5.27
C ARG A 179 7.51 -17.80 6.29
N LEU A 180 6.53 -16.94 6.07
CA LEU A 180 5.37 -16.85 6.93
C LEU A 180 4.28 -17.85 6.51
N SER A 181 3.61 -18.45 7.51
CA SER A 181 2.36 -19.17 7.25
C SER A 181 1.27 -18.18 6.78
N ILE A 182 0.24 -18.67 6.09
CA ILE A 182 -0.84 -17.83 5.54
C ILE A 182 -1.46 -16.91 6.62
N LEU A 183 -1.74 -17.46 7.80
CA LEU A 183 -2.31 -16.66 8.89
C LEU A 183 -1.38 -15.52 9.34
N ARG A 184 -0.08 -15.80 9.49
CA ARG A 184 0.92 -14.78 9.83
C ARG A 184 1.11 -13.78 8.68
N ALA A 185 1.02 -14.23 7.43
CA ALA A 185 1.11 -13.38 6.26
C ALA A 185 -0.02 -12.35 6.24
N VAL A 186 -1.28 -12.77 6.39
CA VAL A 186 -2.42 -11.84 6.48
C VAL A 186 -2.21 -10.82 7.60
N GLY A 187 -1.88 -11.26 8.81
CA GLY A 187 -1.60 -10.36 9.93
C GLY A 187 -0.47 -9.38 9.69
N SER A 188 0.54 -9.74 8.87
CA SER A 188 1.66 -8.87 8.51
C SER A 188 1.34 -7.87 7.41
N LEU A 189 0.36 -8.17 6.54
CA LEU A 189 -0.04 -7.33 5.41
C LEU A 189 -1.11 -6.30 5.78
N LEU A 190 -2.06 -6.67 6.65
CA LEU A 190 -3.17 -5.78 7.05
C LEU A 190 -2.73 -4.40 7.54
N PRO A 191 -1.67 -4.24 8.36
CA PRO A 191 -1.20 -2.92 8.78
C PRO A 191 -0.67 -2.04 7.65
N SER A 192 -0.36 -2.62 6.49
CA SER A 192 0.11 -1.89 5.30
C SER A 192 -1.04 -1.56 4.33
N CYS A 193 -2.26 -2.05 4.59
CA CYS A 193 -3.47 -1.65 3.88
C CYS A 193 -3.98 -0.29 4.42
N PRO A 194 -4.86 0.42 3.71
CA PRO A 194 -5.40 1.69 4.20
C PRO A 194 -6.08 1.52 5.57
N PRO A 195 -5.58 2.15 6.64
CA PRO A 195 -5.96 1.83 8.03
C PRO A 195 -7.44 2.11 8.33
N ALA A 196 -7.98 3.20 7.78
CA ALA A 196 -9.39 3.58 7.99
C ALA A 196 -10.40 2.53 7.46
N PHE A 197 -9.98 1.66 6.54
CA PHE A 197 -10.85 0.64 5.96
C PHE A 197 -11.14 -0.52 6.93
N ALA A 198 -10.33 -0.71 7.95
CA ALA A 198 -10.57 -1.72 8.99
C ALA A 198 -11.84 -1.45 9.82
N TYR A 199 -12.33 -0.21 9.83
CA TYR A 199 -13.52 0.20 10.60
C TYR A 199 -14.84 0.09 9.80
N ASP A 200 -14.76 -0.33 8.53
CA ASP A 200 -15.92 -0.61 7.69
C ASP A 200 -15.88 -2.07 7.21
N SER A 201 -16.91 -2.87 7.54
CA SER A 201 -16.94 -4.30 7.22
C SER A 201 -16.86 -4.57 5.73
N ASP A 202 -17.51 -3.75 4.89
CA ASP A 202 -17.51 -3.96 3.44
C ASP A 202 -16.12 -3.71 2.83
N LEU A 203 -15.42 -2.66 3.29
CA LEU A 203 -14.06 -2.36 2.84
C LEU A 203 -13.06 -3.39 3.36
N GLN A 204 -13.20 -3.80 4.62
CA GLN A 204 -12.36 -4.83 5.22
C GLN A 204 -12.50 -6.17 4.49
N ASP A 205 -13.74 -6.59 4.18
CA ASP A 205 -14.02 -7.83 3.45
C ASP A 205 -13.43 -7.81 2.02
N ARG A 206 -13.46 -6.65 1.36
CA ARG A 206 -12.83 -6.49 0.03
C ARG A 206 -11.32 -6.64 0.12
N ILE A 207 -10.67 -5.99 1.08
CA ILE A 207 -9.23 -6.13 1.32
C ILE A 207 -8.87 -7.58 1.62
N CYS A 208 -9.58 -8.23 2.54
CA CYS A 208 -9.31 -9.61 2.91
C CYS A 208 -9.45 -10.57 1.73
N ARG A 209 -10.44 -10.38 0.85
CA ARG A 209 -10.59 -11.18 -0.38
C ARG A 209 -9.40 -10.98 -1.31
N THR A 210 -9.06 -9.74 -1.64
CA THR A 210 -7.93 -9.43 -2.53
C THR A 210 -6.61 -9.96 -1.98
N LEU A 211 -6.36 -9.81 -0.66
CA LEU A 211 -5.18 -10.40 -0.01
C LEU A 211 -5.16 -11.92 -0.10
N SER A 212 -6.30 -12.57 0.15
CA SER A 212 -6.42 -14.02 0.06
C SER A 212 -6.07 -14.53 -1.34
N ASP A 213 -6.57 -13.87 -2.37
CA ASP A 213 -6.29 -14.24 -3.76
C ASP A 213 -4.80 -14.05 -4.10
N ILE A 214 -4.19 -12.93 -3.69
CA ILE A 214 -2.77 -12.65 -3.90
C ILE A 214 -1.90 -13.69 -3.19
N LEU A 215 -2.25 -14.05 -1.95
CA LEU A 215 -1.48 -15.01 -1.14
C LEU A 215 -1.51 -16.45 -1.68
N THR A 216 -2.42 -16.76 -2.61
CA THR A 216 -2.38 -18.06 -3.33
C THR A 216 -1.16 -18.18 -4.24
N GLN A 217 -0.57 -17.06 -4.66
CA GLN A 217 0.52 -17.03 -5.64
C GLN A 217 1.78 -16.32 -5.12
N ALA A 218 1.64 -15.34 -4.24
CA ALA A 218 2.75 -14.55 -3.72
C ALA A 218 3.12 -14.98 -2.30
N PRO A 219 4.26 -15.67 -2.10
CA PRO A 219 4.75 -16.02 -0.77
C PRO A 219 5.11 -14.76 0.03
N VAL A 220 4.91 -14.83 1.34
CA VAL A 220 5.29 -13.75 2.27
C VAL A 220 6.42 -14.22 3.18
N TRP A 221 7.40 -13.35 3.33
CA TRP A 221 8.59 -13.57 4.11
C TRP A 221 8.71 -12.52 5.22
N HIS A 222 9.31 -12.88 6.33
CA HIS A 222 9.79 -11.93 7.32
C HIS A 222 11.31 -11.88 7.24
N LEU A 223 11.86 -10.69 7.03
CA LEU A 223 13.29 -10.42 7.03
C LEU A 223 13.63 -9.54 8.23
N ALA A 224 14.25 -10.16 9.23
CA ALA A 224 14.92 -9.48 10.33
C ALA A 224 16.34 -9.15 9.86
N CYS A 225 16.73 -7.85 9.79
CA CYS A 225 17.99 -7.53 9.11
C CYS A 225 18.69 -6.26 9.60
N LEU A 226 19.98 -6.22 9.28
CA LEU A 226 20.82 -5.03 9.23
C LEU A 226 20.58 -4.26 7.91
N PRO A 227 20.86 -2.95 7.86
CA PRO A 227 20.80 -2.16 6.63
C PRO A 227 22.09 -2.33 5.79
N ASP A 228 22.37 -3.56 5.34
CA ASP A 228 23.61 -3.90 4.65
C ASP A 228 23.37 -4.68 3.34
N LYS A 229 24.46 -4.84 2.56
CA LYS A 229 24.46 -5.59 1.31
C LYS A 229 24.01 -7.04 1.49
N ALA A 230 24.44 -7.69 2.58
CA ALA A 230 24.12 -9.10 2.83
C ALA A 230 22.60 -9.31 3.02
N ALA A 231 21.88 -8.35 3.61
CA ALA A 231 20.43 -8.39 3.71
C ALA A 231 19.74 -8.33 2.33
N ALA A 232 20.26 -7.47 1.41
CA ALA A 232 19.72 -7.38 0.06
C ALA A 232 19.96 -8.68 -0.71
N GLU A 233 21.18 -9.23 -0.66
CA GLU A 233 21.53 -10.49 -1.31
C GLU A 233 20.72 -11.67 -0.76
N LEU A 234 20.51 -11.74 0.57
CA LEU A 234 19.70 -12.78 1.21
C LEU A 234 18.24 -12.73 0.74
N SER A 235 17.64 -11.55 0.71
CA SER A 235 16.26 -11.40 0.24
C SER A 235 16.12 -11.68 -1.26
N TYR A 236 17.09 -11.28 -2.08
CA TYR A 236 17.13 -11.59 -3.51
C TYR A 236 17.18 -13.10 -3.77
N ALA A 237 18.17 -13.78 -3.20
CA ALA A 237 18.32 -15.23 -3.35
C ALA A 237 17.08 -15.99 -2.90
N THR A 238 16.48 -15.60 -1.77
CA THR A 238 15.29 -16.25 -1.23
C THR A 238 14.05 -16.04 -2.08
N VAL A 239 13.79 -14.78 -2.51
CA VAL A 239 12.52 -14.45 -3.16
C VAL A 239 12.55 -14.71 -4.66
N LEU A 240 13.69 -14.47 -5.34
CA LEU A 240 13.78 -14.58 -6.79
C LEU A 240 14.43 -15.90 -7.26
N GLU A 241 15.54 -16.33 -6.67
CA GLU A 241 16.23 -17.54 -7.14
C GLU A 241 15.50 -18.82 -6.69
N LEU A 242 15.11 -18.94 -5.42
CA LEU A 242 14.41 -20.13 -4.93
C LEU A 242 13.00 -20.30 -5.52
N SER A 243 12.33 -19.22 -5.90
CA SER A 243 11.03 -19.30 -6.56
C SER A 243 11.10 -19.90 -7.97
N LEU A 244 12.25 -19.83 -8.65
CA LEU A 244 12.48 -20.46 -9.96
C LEU A 244 12.61 -22.00 -9.85
N ILE A 245 13.15 -22.49 -8.76
CA ILE A 245 13.35 -23.93 -8.54
C ILE A 245 12.00 -24.66 -8.35
N HIS A 246 11.04 -24.03 -7.70
CA HIS A 246 9.69 -24.61 -7.47
C HIS A 246 8.79 -24.64 -8.71
N ILE A 247 9.10 -23.85 -9.76
CA ILE A 247 8.35 -23.85 -11.03
C ILE A 247 8.86 -24.95 -11.98
N SER A 248 10.06 -25.48 -11.74
CA SER A 248 10.73 -26.45 -12.61
C SER A 248 10.61 -27.90 -12.15
N GLU A 249 9.95 -28.21 -11.04
CA GLU A 249 9.63 -29.59 -10.68
C GLU A 249 8.29 -30.03 -11.33
N PRO A 250 8.30 -30.92 -12.32
CA PRO A 250 7.06 -31.50 -12.87
C PRO A 250 6.43 -32.40 -11.81
N THR A 251 5.15 -32.18 -11.50
CA THR A 251 4.28 -33.10 -10.75
C THR A 251 4.05 -34.38 -11.51
#